data_2a433c85fa88182d1f848a5a6014caa6
#
_entry.id   2a433c85fa88182d1f848a5a6014caa6
#
_cell.length_a   1.000
_cell.length_b   1.000
_cell.length_c   1.000
_cell.angle_alpha   90.00
_cell.angle_beta   90.00
_cell.angle_gamma   90.00
#
_symmetry.space_group_name_H-M   'P 1'
#
loop_
_entity.id
_entity.type
_entity.pdbx_description
1 polymer ?
#
loop_
_entity_poly.entity_id
_entity_poly.type
_entity_poly.pdbx_seq_one_letter_code
_entity_poly.pdbx_strand_id
1 'polypeptide(L)'
;SLVTFLAAVFFLATRGLNFGVDFRGGTVIEVNYAQAVDFTRVRSAIDKLDVGEYSAQSFGAANTALIRLPLKPGVSSAQLSDRVMSALKADEPSARQVRVEFVGPQVGKELYENGALALLLVSLGIVGYLALRFEWRFAIAAIIANLHDVIIILGFFALFQWEFSLPVLAAVLAVLGYSVNESV
;
A
#
# COMPACT_ATOMS: atom_id res chain seq x y z
N SER A 1 1.34 -11.10 22.85
CA SER A 1 1.63 -9.74 22.37
C SER A 1 3.14 -9.43 22.29
N LEU A 2 4.00 -9.73 23.33
CA LEU A 2 5.43 -9.42 23.28
C LEU A 2 6.16 -10.13 22.13
N VAL A 3 5.90 -11.42 21.92
CA VAL A 3 6.52 -12.21 20.83
C VAL A 3 6.10 -11.67 19.46
N THR A 4 4.83 -11.35 19.29
CA THR A 4 4.32 -10.76 18.02
C THR A 4 4.91 -9.38 17.78
N PHE A 5 5.07 -8.57 18.81
CA PHE A 5 5.71 -7.25 18.71
C PHE A 5 7.18 -7.35 18.31
N LEU A 6 7.96 -8.22 18.95
CA LEU A 6 9.37 -8.45 18.59
C LEU A 6 9.52 -8.97 17.17
N ALA A 7 8.65 -9.91 16.76
CA ALA A 7 8.62 -10.39 15.38
C ALA A 7 8.27 -9.26 14.38
N ALA A 8 7.30 -8.40 14.71
CA ALA A 8 6.93 -7.25 13.89
C ALA A 8 8.10 -6.29 13.70
N VAL A 9 8.79 -5.92 14.78
CA VAL A 9 9.99 -5.06 14.73
C VAL A 9 11.10 -5.71 13.89
N PHE A 10 11.33 -7.01 14.07
CA PHE A 10 12.31 -7.75 13.28
C PHE A 10 12.01 -7.72 11.78
N PHE A 11 10.76 -7.99 11.37
CA PHE A 11 10.38 -7.97 9.95
C PHE A 11 10.39 -6.56 9.37
N LEU A 12 9.98 -5.55 10.12
CA LEU A 12 10.09 -4.15 9.70
C LEU A 12 11.55 -3.73 9.48
N ALA A 13 12.46 -4.16 10.35
CA ALA A 13 13.87 -3.83 10.24
C ALA A 13 14.60 -4.58 9.12
N THR A 14 14.21 -5.84 8.86
CA THR A 14 14.90 -6.70 7.88
C THR A 14 14.32 -6.68 6.49
N ARG A 15 12.99 -6.61 6.35
CA ARG A 15 12.28 -6.61 5.07
C ARG A 15 11.74 -5.25 4.67
N GLY A 16 11.42 -4.39 5.65
CA GLY A 16 10.74 -3.12 5.40
C GLY A 16 9.32 -3.28 4.90
N LEU A 17 8.67 -2.15 4.61
CA LEU A 17 7.34 -2.12 4.00
C LEU A 17 7.46 -2.16 2.47
N ASN A 18 6.57 -2.92 1.84
CA ASN A 18 6.41 -2.92 0.38
C ASN A 18 5.50 -1.75 -0.03
N PHE A 19 6.11 -0.58 -0.27
CA PHE A 19 5.36 0.61 -0.66
C PHE A 19 4.79 0.48 -2.07
N GLY A 20 3.49 0.80 -2.19
CA GLY A 20 2.78 0.87 -3.46
C GLY A 20 3.21 2.06 -4.33
N VAL A 21 2.63 2.10 -5.53
CA VAL A 21 2.88 3.18 -6.50
C VAL A 21 2.52 4.57 -5.97
N ASP A 22 1.61 4.66 -5.00
CA ASP A 22 1.22 5.91 -4.35
C ASP A 22 2.42 6.62 -3.69
N PHE A 23 3.38 5.85 -3.18
CA PHE A 23 4.56 6.35 -2.48
C PHE A 23 5.84 6.29 -3.32
N ARG A 24 5.98 5.28 -4.19
CA ARG A 24 7.16 5.10 -5.05
C ARG A 24 7.03 5.79 -6.40
N GLY A 25 5.81 6.14 -6.79
CA GLY A 25 5.48 6.51 -8.15
C GLY A 25 5.33 5.28 -9.05
N GLY A 26 4.62 5.42 -10.15
CA GLY A 26 4.38 4.34 -11.11
C GLY A 26 3.10 4.53 -11.89
N THR A 27 2.68 3.47 -12.58
CA THR A 27 1.46 3.43 -13.38
C THR A 27 0.54 2.35 -12.84
N VAL A 28 -0.72 2.68 -12.63
CA VAL A 28 -1.79 1.74 -12.27
C VAL A 28 -2.70 1.57 -13.47
N ILE A 29 -2.92 0.34 -13.89
CA ILE A 29 -3.81 -0.01 -14.99
C ILE A 29 -4.92 -0.91 -14.45
N GLU A 30 -6.16 -0.49 -14.63
CA GLU A 30 -7.34 -1.31 -14.36
C GLU A 30 -7.80 -1.95 -15.67
N VAL A 31 -7.85 -3.29 -15.67
CA VAL A 31 -8.21 -4.10 -16.84
C VAL A 31 -9.40 -4.98 -16.51
N ASN A 32 -10.44 -4.89 -17.33
CA ASN A 32 -11.63 -5.73 -17.23
C ASN A 32 -11.59 -6.84 -18.32
N TYR A 33 -12.03 -8.03 -17.94
CA TYR A 33 -12.11 -9.21 -18.81
C TYR A 33 -13.56 -9.69 -18.91
N ALA A 34 -13.86 -10.46 -19.96
CA ALA A 34 -15.20 -11.04 -20.14
C ALA A 34 -15.49 -12.15 -19.10
N GLN A 35 -14.46 -12.81 -18.58
CA GLN A 35 -14.53 -13.88 -17.59
C GLN A 35 -13.62 -13.58 -16.41
N ALA A 36 -13.63 -14.45 -15.40
CA ALA A 36 -12.73 -14.34 -14.25
C ALA A 36 -11.27 -14.32 -14.71
N VAL A 37 -10.47 -13.43 -14.11
CA VAL A 37 -9.07 -13.21 -14.51
C VAL A 37 -8.22 -14.43 -14.17
N ASP A 38 -7.50 -14.96 -15.16
CA ASP A 38 -6.40 -15.88 -14.93
C ASP A 38 -5.09 -15.12 -14.71
N PHE A 39 -4.74 -14.94 -13.45
CA PHE A 39 -3.52 -14.19 -13.08
C PHE A 39 -2.22 -14.89 -13.51
N THR A 40 -2.24 -16.20 -13.76
CA THR A 40 -1.08 -16.91 -14.27
C THR A 40 -0.79 -16.46 -15.71
N ARG A 41 -1.83 -16.35 -16.53
CA ARG A 41 -1.71 -15.84 -17.91
C ARG A 41 -1.34 -14.36 -17.93
N VAL A 42 -1.99 -13.54 -17.11
CA VAL A 42 -1.68 -12.10 -16.98
C VAL A 42 -0.20 -11.88 -16.65
N ARG A 43 0.32 -12.61 -15.66
CA ARG A 43 1.73 -12.51 -15.27
C ARG A 43 2.64 -12.98 -16.38
N SER A 44 2.36 -14.12 -17.00
CA SER A 44 3.15 -14.63 -18.14
C SER A 44 3.21 -13.67 -19.31
N ALA A 45 2.14 -12.92 -19.58
CA ALA A 45 2.12 -11.90 -20.62
C ALA A 45 2.98 -10.69 -20.29
N ILE A 46 2.96 -10.24 -19.02
CA ILE A 46 3.71 -9.07 -18.55
C ILE A 46 5.20 -9.40 -18.37
N ASP A 47 5.55 -10.59 -17.90
CA ASP A 47 6.93 -11.03 -17.67
C ASP A 47 7.77 -10.98 -18.97
N LYS A 48 7.15 -11.18 -20.13
CA LYS A 48 7.80 -11.08 -21.44
C LYS A 48 8.24 -9.65 -21.80
N LEU A 49 7.73 -8.64 -21.10
CA LEU A 49 7.97 -7.24 -21.45
C LEU A 49 9.13 -6.61 -20.66
N ASP A 50 9.73 -7.35 -19.72
CA ASP A 50 10.82 -6.86 -18.84
C ASP A 50 10.48 -5.49 -18.22
N VAL A 51 9.30 -5.39 -17.59
CA VAL A 51 8.80 -4.15 -17.00
C VAL A 51 9.35 -3.86 -15.60
N GLY A 52 10.14 -4.76 -15.02
CA GLY A 52 10.61 -4.71 -13.64
C GLY A 52 9.65 -5.38 -12.66
N GLU A 53 9.80 -5.07 -11.37
CA GLU A 53 8.89 -5.58 -10.35
C GLU A 53 7.49 -4.94 -10.49
N TYR A 54 6.49 -5.74 -10.77
CA TYR A 54 5.10 -5.31 -10.89
C TYR A 54 4.19 -6.11 -9.96
N SER A 55 3.00 -5.61 -9.70
CA SER A 55 1.95 -6.37 -9.02
C SER A 55 0.71 -6.50 -9.91
N ALA A 56 0.08 -7.67 -9.88
CA ALA A 56 -1.19 -7.92 -10.54
C ALA A 56 -2.11 -8.65 -9.55
N GLN A 57 -3.25 -8.04 -9.24
CA GLN A 57 -4.22 -8.54 -8.26
C GLN A 57 -5.65 -8.30 -8.71
N SER A 58 -6.60 -9.04 -8.11
CA SER A 58 -8.03 -8.83 -8.32
C SER A 58 -8.46 -7.50 -7.69
N PHE A 59 -9.37 -6.80 -8.36
CA PHE A 59 -9.90 -5.53 -7.90
C PHE A 59 -11.42 -5.47 -8.06
N GLY A 60 -12.13 -5.48 -6.94
CA GLY A 60 -13.60 -5.45 -6.92
C GLY A 60 -14.23 -6.75 -7.40
N ALA A 61 -14.36 -6.91 -8.71
CA ALA A 61 -14.97 -8.10 -9.31
C ALA A 61 -13.92 -9.14 -9.74
N ALA A 62 -14.31 -10.42 -9.83
CA ALA A 62 -13.43 -11.51 -10.24
C ALA A 62 -12.87 -11.37 -11.67
N ASN A 63 -13.53 -10.58 -12.51
CA ASN A 63 -13.13 -10.32 -13.89
C ASN A 63 -12.33 -9.01 -14.06
N THR A 64 -11.92 -8.35 -12.97
CA THR A 64 -11.16 -7.11 -13.02
C THR A 64 -9.79 -7.32 -12.38
N ALA A 65 -8.74 -6.97 -13.12
CA ALA A 65 -7.37 -6.96 -12.65
C ALA A 65 -6.88 -5.53 -12.45
N LEU A 66 -6.17 -5.29 -11.35
CA LEU A 66 -5.42 -4.09 -11.10
C LEU A 66 -3.93 -4.42 -11.24
N ILE A 67 -3.27 -3.76 -12.18
CA ILE A 67 -1.86 -3.97 -12.51
C ILE A 67 -1.11 -2.70 -12.15
N ARG A 68 -0.09 -2.83 -11.31
CA ARG A 68 0.78 -1.74 -10.91
C ARG A 68 2.17 -1.96 -11.46
N LEU A 69 2.65 -0.97 -12.18
CA LEU A 69 3.94 -0.98 -12.86
C LEU A 69 4.85 0.08 -12.25
N PRO A 70 6.13 -0.24 -12.02
CA PRO A 70 7.10 0.72 -11.52
C PRO A 70 7.42 1.77 -12.59
N LEU A 71 8.03 2.86 -12.15
CA LEU A 71 8.64 3.83 -13.06
C LEU A 71 9.83 3.19 -13.78
N LYS A 72 9.83 3.23 -15.13
CA LYS A 72 10.97 2.78 -15.92
C LYS A 72 11.66 4.00 -16.54
N PRO A 73 12.95 4.24 -16.25
CA PRO A 73 13.69 5.34 -16.87
C PRO A 73 13.68 5.25 -18.39
N GLY A 74 13.38 6.35 -19.07
CA GLY A 74 13.38 6.43 -20.52
C GLY A 74 12.13 5.88 -21.22
N VAL A 75 11.13 5.39 -20.47
CA VAL A 75 9.85 4.95 -21.04
C VAL A 75 8.73 5.77 -20.40
N SER A 76 7.89 6.41 -21.22
CA SER A 76 6.74 7.12 -20.69
C SER A 76 5.69 6.14 -20.14
N SER A 77 4.93 6.58 -19.14
CA SER A 77 3.84 5.79 -18.55
C SER A 77 2.80 5.36 -19.58
N ALA A 78 2.50 6.23 -20.55
CA ALA A 78 1.60 5.92 -21.65
C ALA A 78 2.16 4.78 -22.53
N GLN A 79 3.42 4.86 -22.93
CA GLN A 79 4.07 3.80 -23.71
C GLN A 79 4.13 2.48 -22.94
N LEU A 80 4.39 2.52 -21.63
CA LEU A 80 4.42 1.33 -20.79
C LEU A 80 3.03 0.70 -20.68
N SER A 81 2.01 1.52 -20.44
CA SER A 81 0.61 1.10 -20.43
C SER A 81 0.17 0.47 -21.75
N ASP A 82 0.49 1.11 -22.89
CA ASP A 82 0.13 0.61 -24.23
C ASP A 82 0.80 -0.74 -24.52
N ARG A 83 2.07 -0.92 -24.14
CA ARG A 83 2.78 -2.20 -24.30
C ARG A 83 2.13 -3.30 -23.48
N VAL A 84 1.82 -3.04 -22.21
CA VAL A 84 1.16 -4.00 -21.33
C VAL A 84 -0.22 -4.35 -21.87
N MET A 85 -1.02 -3.35 -22.25
CA MET A 85 -2.35 -3.60 -22.81
C MET A 85 -2.30 -4.38 -24.13
N SER A 86 -1.32 -4.12 -24.97
CA SER A 86 -1.13 -4.87 -26.22
C SER A 86 -0.79 -6.34 -25.95
N ALA A 87 0.08 -6.62 -24.98
CA ALA A 87 0.42 -7.98 -24.57
C ALA A 87 -0.77 -8.72 -23.97
N LEU A 88 -1.54 -8.06 -23.11
CA LEU A 88 -2.73 -8.65 -22.49
C LEU A 88 -3.81 -8.95 -23.53
N LYS A 89 -4.05 -8.05 -24.50
CA LYS A 89 -5.01 -8.26 -25.58
C LYS A 89 -4.56 -9.36 -26.56
N ALA A 90 -3.26 -9.53 -26.77
CA ALA A 90 -2.74 -10.62 -27.60
C ALA A 90 -2.97 -11.99 -26.97
N ASP A 91 -2.91 -12.07 -25.62
CA ASP A 91 -3.17 -13.29 -24.85
C ASP A 91 -4.67 -13.52 -24.64
N GLU A 92 -5.42 -12.47 -24.34
CA GLU A 92 -6.87 -12.50 -24.09
C GLU A 92 -7.55 -11.30 -24.78
N PRO A 93 -8.15 -11.48 -25.99
CA PRO A 93 -8.76 -10.39 -26.74
C PRO A 93 -9.90 -9.66 -26.05
N SER A 94 -10.49 -10.26 -25.01
CA SER A 94 -11.54 -9.63 -24.20
C SER A 94 -11.02 -8.57 -23.25
N ALA A 95 -9.70 -8.47 -23.02
CA ALA A 95 -9.09 -7.52 -22.14
C ALA A 95 -9.38 -6.07 -22.55
N ARG A 96 -10.01 -5.32 -21.68
CA ARG A 96 -10.35 -3.91 -21.88
C ARG A 96 -9.75 -3.06 -20.77
N GLN A 97 -9.01 -2.03 -21.17
CA GLN A 97 -8.53 -1.00 -20.26
C GLN A 97 -9.72 -0.15 -19.77
N VAL A 98 -9.94 -0.12 -18.47
CA VAL A 98 -10.98 0.70 -17.83
C VAL A 98 -10.40 2.04 -17.41
N ARG A 99 -9.21 2.00 -16.78
CA ARG A 99 -8.57 3.17 -16.18
C ARG A 99 -7.06 3.03 -16.21
N VAL A 100 -6.38 4.15 -16.39
CA VAL A 100 -4.93 4.27 -16.19
C VAL A 100 -4.67 5.48 -15.33
N GLU A 101 -3.91 5.28 -14.28
CA GLU A 101 -3.44 6.34 -13.40
C GLU A 101 -1.93 6.37 -13.38
N PHE A 102 -1.38 7.56 -13.32
CA PHE A 102 0.05 7.77 -13.22
C PHE A 102 0.37 8.60 -11.98
N VAL A 103 1.26 8.08 -11.16
CA VAL A 103 1.82 8.80 -10.01
C VAL A 103 3.28 9.11 -10.32
N GLY A 104 3.59 10.40 -10.46
CA GLY A 104 4.97 10.84 -10.65
C GLY A 104 5.83 10.61 -9.40
N PRO A 105 7.16 10.45 -9.53
CA PRO A 105 8.05 10.17 -8.40
C PRO A 105 8.05 11.29 -7.36
N GLN A 106 7.89 12.54 -7.79
CA GLN A 106 7.80 13.68 -6.89
C GLN A 106 6.52 13.63 -6.04
N VAL A 107 5.39 13.32 -6.65
CA VAL A 107 4.10 13.18 -5.96
C VAL A 107 4.15 12.03 -4.97
N GLY A 108 4.72 10.88 -5.35
CA GLY A 108 4.91 9.75 -4.45
C GLY A 108 5.76 10.11 -3.23
N LYS A 109 6.85 10.86 -3.42
CA LYS A 109 7.69 11.36 -2.32
C LYS A 109 6.93 12.31 -1.38
N GLU A 110 6.19 13.27 -1.94
CA GLU A 110 5.36 14.19 -1.16
C GLU A 110 4.29 13.46 -0.36
N LEU A 111 3.65 12.44 -0.94
CA LEU A 111 2.65 11.60 -0.26
C LEU A 111 3.27 10.79 0.88
N TYR A 112 4.48 10.25 0.68
CA TYR A 112 5.21 9.55 1.74
C TYR A 112 5.56 10.49 2.90
N GLU A 113 6.14 11.65 2.62
CA GLU A 113 6.52 12.64 3.62
C GLU A 113 5.30 13.17 4.39
N ASN A 114 4.23 13.51 3.67
CA ASN A 114 2.97 13.97 4.27
C ASN A 114 2.27 12.86 5.07
N GLY A 115 2.30 11.62 4.60
CA GLY A 115 1.76 10.46 5.31
C GLY A 115 2.49 10.19 6.63
N ALA A 116 3.82 10.24 6.61
CA ALA A 116 4.64 10.10 7.81
C ALA A 116 4.40 11.25 8.80
N LEU A 117 4.30 12.49 8.29
CA LEU A 117 3.98 13.67 9.08
C LEU A 117 2.56 13.58 9.69
N ALA A 118 1.58 13.12 8.93
CA ALA A 118 0.22 12.92 9.41
C ALA A 118 0.17 11.91 10.56
N LEU A 119 0.86 10.77 10.44
CA LEU A 119 0.98 9.79 11.53
C LEU A 119 1.59 10.41 12.78
N LEU A 120 2.66 11.18 12.63
CA LEU A 120 3.32 11.88 13.75
C LEU A 120 2.38 12.90 14.41
N LEU A 121 1.76 13.78 13.62
CA LEU A 121 0.89 14.84 14.15
C LEU A 121 -0.36 14.28 14.82
N VAL A 122 -0.99 13.24 14.24
CA VAL A 122 -2.14 12.56 14.85
C VAL A 122 -1.72 11.91 16.15
N SER A 123 -0.59 11.21 16.21
CA SER A 123 -0.07 10.61 17.44
C SER A 123 0.20 11.66 18.51
N LEU A 124 0.87 12.76 18.18
CA LEU A 124 1.14 13.86 19.12
C LEU A 124 -0.15 14.56 19.58
N GLY A 125 -1.12 14.74 18.70
CA GLY A 125 -2.43 15.31 19.04
C GLY A 125 -3.18 14.45 20.04
N ILE A 126 -3.20 13.13 19.84
CA ILE A 126 -3.78 12.16 20.75
C ILE A 126 -3.09 12.22 22.11
N VAL A 127 -1.76 12.19 22.12
CA VAL A 127 -0.95 12.32 23.35
C VAL A 127 -1.29 13.60 24.11
N GLY A 128 -1.28 14.73 23.42
CA GLY A 128 -1.60 16.04 24.01
C GLY A 128 -3.01 16.07 24.61
N TYR A 129 -3.99 15.55 23.86
CA TYR A 129 -5.36 15.47 24.34
C TYR A 129 -5.48 14.59 25.61
N LEU A 130 -4.89 13.40 25.61
CA LEU A 130 -4.94 12.48 26.73
C LEU A 130 -4.20 13.05 27.96
N ALA A 131 -3.06 13.71 27.77
CA ALA A 131 -2.29 14.33 28.84
C ALA A 131 -3.05 15.49 29.51
N LEU A 132 -3.86 16.25 28.76
CA LEU A 132 -4.67 17.35 29.27
C LEU A 132 -5.98 16.88 29.92
N ARG A 133 -6.57 15.78 29.39
CA ARG A 133 -7.89 15.30 29.80
C ARG A 133 -7.82 14.29 30.97
N PHE A 134 -6.73 13.54 31.05
CA PHE A 134 -6.50 12.48 32.05
C PHE A 134 -5.17 12.69 32.76
N GLU A 135 -4.89 11.86 33.79
CA GLU A 135 -3.57 11.86 34.40
C GLU A 135 -2.50 11.42 33.37
N TRP A 136 -1.36 12.12 33.34
CA TRP A 136 -0.26 11.90 32.41
C TRP A 136 0.24 10.45 32.36
N ARG A 137 0.08 9.69 33.45
CA ARG A 137 0.46 8.26 33.50
C ARG A 137 -0.39 7.40 32.57
N PHE A 138 -1.70 7.68 32.50
CA PHE A 138 -2.60 6.99 31.57
C PHE A 138 -2.32 7.39 30.11
N ALA A 139 -1.97 8.64 29.87
CA ALA A 139 -1.56 9.09 28.53
C ALA A 139 -0.34 8.32 28.01
N ILE A 140 0.69 8.11 28.85
CA ILE A 140 1.86 7.32 28.48
C ILE A 140 1.48 5.86 28.20
N ALA A 141 0.65 5.24 29.03
CA ALA A 141 0.21 3.86 28.81
C ALA A 141 -0.56 3.70 27.50
N ALA A 142 -1.46 4.62 27.19
CA ALA A 142 -2.22 4.62 25.95
C ALA A 142 -1.32 4.80 24.71
N ILE A 143 -0.28 5.66 24.82
CA ILE A 143 0.71 5.81 23.72
C ILE A 143 1.45 4.50 23.46
N ILE A 144 1.94 3.85 24.51
CA ILE A 144 2.68 2.59 24.37
C ILE A 144 1.78 1.52 23.75
N ALA A 145 0.52 1.42 24.18
CA ALA A 145 -0.45 0.49 23.61
C ALA A 145 -0.71 0.79 22.13
N ASN A 146 -0.93 2.05 21.77
CA ASN A 146 -1.14 2.45 20.37
C ASN A 146 0.06 2.18 19.47
N LEU A 147 1.27 2.53 19.93
CA LEU A 147 2.49 2.24 19.17
C LEU A 147 2.70 0.74 19.00
N HIS A 148 2.40 -0.05 20.03
CA HIS A 148 2.43 -1.50 19.96
C HIS A 148 1.50 -2.03 18.85
N ASP A 149 0.26 -1.56 18.78
CA ASP A 149 -0.74 -2.01 17.82
C ASP A 149 -0.36 -1.61 16.39
N VAL A 150 0.05 -0.37 16.18
CA VAL A 150 0.51 0.11 14.87
C VAL A 150 1.74 -0.68 14.39
N ILE A 151 2.73 -0.91 15.28
CA ILE A 151 3.93 -1.68 14.92
C ILE A 151 3.58 -3.12 14.56
N ILE A 152 2.63 -3.75 15.25
CA ILE A 152 2.18 -5.11 14.90
C ILE A 152 1.52 -5.11 13.52
N ILE A 153 0.60 -4.18 13.23
CA ILE A 153 -0.06 -4.09 11.93
C ILE A 153 0.99 -3.92 10.82
N LEU A 154 1.89 -2.94 10.95
CA LEU A 154 2.95 -2.70 9.99
C LEU A 154 3.89 -3.92 9.86
N GLY A 155 4.14 -4.62 10.97
CA GLY A 155 4.93 -5.85 10.99
C GLY A 155 4.30 -6.99 10.17
N PHE A 156 2.97 -7.13 10.19
CA PHE A 156 2.27 -8.07 9.31
C PHE A 156 2.43 -7.69 7.84
N PHE A 157 2.31 -6.40 7.50
CA PHE A 157 2.57 -5.92 6.13
C PHE A 157 4.02 -6.23 5.71
N ALA A 158 4.99 -6.04 6.59
CA ALA A 158 6.39 -6.37 6.32
C ALA A 158 6.65 -7.89 6.22
N LEU A 159 5.98 -8.72 7.04
CA LEU A 159 6.11 -10.17 7.01
C LEU A 159 5.58 -10.77 5.71
N PHE A 160 4.35 -10.42 5.33
CA PHE A 160 3.66 -10.94 4.14
C PHE A 160 3.99 -10.15 2.87
N GLN A 161 4.75 -9.05 2.97
CA GLN A 161 5.07 -8.14 1.86
C GLN A 161 3.83 -7.64 1.12
N TRP A 162 2.71 -7.48 1.87
CA TRP A 162 1.52 -6.86 1.32
C TRP A 162 1.80 -5.41 0.93
N GLU A 163 1.18 -4.98 -0.15
CA GLU A 163 1.37 -3.62 -0.64
C GLU A 163 0.83 -2.58 0.33
N PHE A 164 1.71 -1.67 0.75
CA PHE A 164 1.35 -0.54 1.61
C PHE A 164 0.97 0.66 0.73
N SER A 165 -0.31 0.89 0.57
CA SER A 165 -0.90 1.94 -0.28
C SER A 165 -1.54 3.06 0.56
N LEU A 166 -1.98 4.17 -0.08
CA LEU A 166 -2.69 5.25 0.62
C LEU A 166 -3.95 4.79 1.36
N PRO A 167 -4.81 3.93 0.78
CA PRO A 167 -5.94 3.36 1.52
C PRO A 167 -5.52 2.58 2.77
N VAL A 168 -4.41 1.86 2.71
CA VAL A 168 -3.87 1.14 3.88
C VAL A 168 -3.39 2.11 4.94
N LEU A 169 -2.68 3.19 4.56
CA LEU A 169 -2.28 4.25 5.49
C LEU A 169 -3.51 4.86 6.17
N ALA A 170 -4.57 5.16 5.42
CA ALA A 170 -5.82 5.69 5.96
C ALA A 170 -6.47 4.70 6.96
N ALA A 171 -6.45 3.40 6.65
CA ALA A 171 -6.93 2.35 7.56
C ALA A 171 -6.10 2.26 8.85
N VAL A 172 -4.77 2.37 8.75
CA VAL A 172 -3.88 2.40 9.93
C VAL A 172 -4.18 3.60 10.82
N LEU A 173 -4.39 4.80 10.22
CA LEU A 173 -4.79 5.99 10.96
C LEU A 173 -6.16 5.83 11.65
N ALA A 174 -7.13 5.19 10.97
CA ALA A 174 -8.43 4.90 11.55
C ALA A 174 -8.34 3.91 12.73
N VAL A 175 -7.53 2.85 12.60
CA VAL A 175 -7.27 1.89 13.69
C VAL A 175 -6.60 2.59 14.87
N LEU A 176 -5.63 3.48 14.61
CA LEU A 176 -4.97 4.27 15.65
C LEU A 176 -5.98 5.10 16.44
N GLY A 177 -6.90 5.80 15.76
CA GLY A 177 -7.97 6.56 16.40
C GLY A 177 -8.94 5.69 17.19
N TYR A 178 -9.27 4.49 16.70
CA TYR A 178 -10.15 3.54 17.37
C TYR A 178 -9.50 2.92 18.61
N SER A 179 -8.24 2.49 18.52
CA SER A 179 -7.47 1.90 19.61
C SER A 179 -7.34 2.86 20.79
N VAL A 180 -7.16 4.17 20.53
CA VAL A 180 -7.19 5.20 21.59
C VAL A 180 -8.53 5.24 22.29
N ASN A 181 -9.62 5.23 21.53
CA ASN A 181 -10.97 5.31 22.10
C ASN A 181 -11.31 4.10 22.97
N GLU A 182 -10.75 2.92 22.66
CA GLU A 182 -10.92 1.72 23.48
C GLU A 182 -10.03 1.72 24.72
N SER A 183 -8.86 2.39 24.65
CA SER A 183 -7.89 2.46 25.76
C SER A 183 -8.24 3.50 26.83
N VAL A 184 -9.22 4.38 26.58
CA VAL A 184 -9.65 5.49 27.43
C VAL A 184 -11.02 5.20 28.06
#